data_939af550db86d020eb804b64e8e0ede4
#
_entry.id   939af550db86d020eb804b64e8e0ede4
#
_cell.length_a   1.000
_cell.length_b   1.000
_cell.length_c   1.000
_cell.angle_alpha   90.00
_cell.angle_beta   90.00
_cell.angle_gamma   90.00
#
_symmetry.space_group_name_H-M   'P 1'
#
loop_
_entity.id
_entity.type
_entity.pdbx_description
1 polymer ?
#
loop_
_entity_poly.entity_id
_entity_poly.type
_entity_poly.pdbx_seq_one_letter_code
_entity_poly.pdbx_strand_id
1 'polypeptide(L)'
;MNQMEIYKNPEFGSIRVIEENSKYLFCGADAARALGYARPNEAVSKHCKGTLKRRTPTTGGIQEMLFIPEGDLYRLIVHSKLPSAERFERWVFDEVLPTIRKHGVYLTKEKLWEVATSPEALMKLCSDLLAAVS
;
A
#
# COMPACT_ATOMS: atom_id res chain seq x y z
N MET A 1 10.46 -11.76 -7.86
CA MET A 1 11.37 -10.88 -7.11
C MET A 1 10.60 -9.67 -6.61
N ASN A 2 10.70 -9.40 -5.32
CA ASN A 2 9.98 -8.28 -4.72
C ASN A 2 10.65 -6.97 -5.08
N GLN A 3 9.88 -6.03 -5.58
CA GLN A 3 10.36 -4.72 -5.96
C GLN A 3 9.89 -3.70 -4.93
N MET A 4 10.83 -2.98 -4.34
CA MET A 4 10.53 -1.94 -3.36
C MET A 4 10.50 -0.58 -4.04
N GLU A 5 9.46 0.19 -3.77
CA GLU A 5 9.35 1.57 -4.19
C GLU A 5 9.23 2.48 -2.97
N ILE A 6 9.71 3.70 -3.10
CA ILE A 6 9.66 4.70 -2.04
C ILE A 6 8.78 5.85 -2.48
N TYR A 7 7.73 6.11 -1.73
CA TYR A 7 6.83 7.24 -1.97
C TYR A 7 7.13 8.34 -0.97
N LYS A 8 7.36 9.55 -1.46
CA LYS A 8 7.78 10.69 -0.65
C LYS A 8 6.70 11.74 -0.56
N ASN A 9 6.55 12.33 0.61
CA ASN A 9 5.61 13.41 0.86
C ASN A 9 6.24 14.42 1.81
N PRO A 10 6.17 15.74 1.53
CA PRO A 10 6.77 16.76 2.40
C PRO A 10 6.24 16.75 3.84
N GLU A 11 4.97 16.38 4.03
CA GLU A 11 4.35 16.34 5.36
C GLU A 11 4.64 15.04 6.11
N PHE A 12 4.59 13.90 5.41
CA PHE A 12 4.63 12.58 6.06
C PHE A 12 5.96 11.86 5.94
N GLY A 13 6.89 12.40 5.13
CA GLY A 13 8.16 11.76 4.88
C GLY A 13 8.06 10.69 3.82
N SER A 14 8.82 9.62 3.97
CA SER A 14 8.89 8.56 2.98
C SER A 14 8.21 7.30 3.49
N ILE A 15 7.52 6.59 2.62
CA ILE A 15 6.95 5.29 2.92
C ILE A 15 7.45 4.27 1.89
N ARG A 16 8.01 3.17 2.37
CA ARG A 16 8.49 2.07 1.54
C ARG A 16 7.36 1.08 1.30
N VAL A 17 7.20 0.67 0.05
CA VAL A 17 6.14 -0.24 -0.36
C VAL A 17 6.77 -1.34 -1.21
N ILE A 18 6.37 -2.58 -0.98
CA ILE A 18 6.77 -3.71 -1.82
C ILE A 18 5.53 -4.38 -2.40
N GLU A 19 5.68 -4.92 -3.61
CA GLU A 19 4.64 -5.74 -4.23
C GLU A 19 5.07 -7.20 -4.13
N GLU A 20 4.16 -8.03 -3.63
CA GLU A 20 4.42 -9.46 -3.45
C GLU A 20 3.12 -10.23 -3.70
N ASN A 21 3.15 -11.14 -4.68
CA ASN A 21 1.98 -11.97 -5.04
C ASN A 21 0.74 -11.13 -5.34
N SER A 22 0.93 -10.04 -6.09
CA SER A 22 -0.14 -9.09 -6.47
C SER A 22 -0.75 -8.35 -5.29
N LYS A 23 -0.07 -8.35 -4.14
CA LYS A 23 -0.48 -7.60 -2.96
C LYS A 23 0.58 -6.56 -2.64
N TYR A 24 0.13 -5.45 -2.07
CA TYR A 24 1.02 -4.37 -1.66
C TYR A 24 1.22 -4.40 -0.16
N LEU A 25 2.50 -4.36 0.24
CA LEU A 25 2.89 -4.36 1.64
C LEU A 25 3.60 -3.04 1.93
N PHE A 26 3.25 -2.43 3.05
CA PHE A 26 3.79 -1.14 3.47
C PHE A 26 4.75 -1.33 4.63
N CYS A 27 5.85 -0.59 4.65
CA CYS A 27 6.74 -0.61 5.80
C CYS A 27 5.98 -0.08 7.01
N GLY A 28 5.79 -0.93 8.01
CA GLY A 28 4.98 -0.60 9.19
C GLY A 28 5.53 0.59 9.96
N ALA A 29 6.85 0.64 10.17
CA ALA A 29 7.47 1.73 10.89
C ALA A 29 7.33 3.07 10.15
N ASP A 30 7.45 3.06 8.82
CA ASP A 30 7.27 4.27 8.01
C ASP A 30 5.83 4.80 8.14
N ALA A 31 4.85 3.91 8.04
CA ALA A 31 3.44 4.27 8.17
C ALA A 31 3.11 4.78 9.57
N ALA A 32 3.57 4.09 10.60
CA ALA A 32 3.32 4.50 11.98
C ALA A 32 3.99 5.84 12.30
N ARG A 33 5.20 6.07 11.79
CA ARG A 33 5.89 7.35 11.97
C ARG A 33 5.12 8.48 11.29
N ALA A 34 4.65 8.25 10.07
CA ALA A 34 3.85 9.24 9.33
C ALA A 34 2.56 9.58 10.07
N LEU A 35 1.98 8.62 10.77
CA LEU A 35 0.76 8.80 11.57
C LEU A 35 1.02 9.34 12.97
N GLY A 36 2.28 9.67 13.29
CA GLY A 36 2.62 10.34 14.55
C GLY A 36 2.74 9.44 15.77
N TYR A 37 2.85 8.15 15.58
CA TYR A 37 3.11 7.25 16.71
C TYR A 37 4.51 7.49 17.26
N ALA A 38 4.62 7.71 18.57
CA ALA A 38 5.90 7.96 19.24
C ALA A 38 6.82 6.75 19.16
N ARG A 39 6.24 5.56 19.17
CA ARG A 39 6.98 4.30 19.09
C ARG A 39 6.44 3.47 17.92
N PRO A 40 6.95 3.71 16.70
CA PRO A 40 6.40 3.09 15.50
C PRO A 40 6.35 1.56 15.54
N ASN A 41 7.42 0.90 15.97
CA ASN A 41 7.44 -0.56 16.02
C ASN A 41 6.46 -1.14 17.03
N GLU A 42 6.28 -0.47 18.17
CA GLU A 42 5.28 -0.89 19.15
C GLU A 42 3.86 -0.71 18.62
N ALA A 43 3.60 0.39 17.90
CA ALA A 43 2.29 0.62 17.29
C ALA A 43 1.97 -0.48 16.28
N VAL A 44 2.93 -0.85 15.45
CA VAL A 44 2.76 -1.95 14.50
C VAL A 44 2.45 -3.25 15.23
N SER A 45 3.20 -3.58 16.25
CA SER A 45 2.98 -4.81 17.02
C SER A 45 1.63 -4.82 17.73
N LYS A 46 1.17 -3.66 18.19
CA LYS A 46 -0.07 -3.53 18.95
C LYS A 46 -1.32 -3.56 18.05
N HIS A 47 -1.28 -2.87 16.90
CA HIS A 47 -2.47 -2.65 16.09
C HIS A 47 -2.55 -3.54 14.85
N CYS A 48 -1.43 -4.07 14.38
CA CYS A 48 -1.39 -4.85 13.15
C CYS A 48 -1.48 -6.34 13.43
N LYS A 49 -2.15 -7.06 12.54
CA LYS A 49 -2.40 -8.51 12.69
C LYS A 49 -1.71 -9.35 11.64
N GLY A 50 -1.35 -8.76 10.50
CA GLY A 50 -0.77 -9.48 9.38
C GLY A 50 0.66 -9.05 9.06
N THR A 51 1.46 -8.68 10.06
CA THR A 51 2.84 -8.23 9.84
C THR A 51 3.70 -9.35 9.26
N LEU A 52 4.55 -8.97 8.31
CA LEU A 52 5.49 -9.88 7.66
C LEU A 52 6.89 -9.29 7.75
N LYS A 53 7.86 -10.15 8.07
CA LYS A 53 9.27 -9.74 8.10
C LYS A 53 9.87 -9.87 6.71
N ARG A 54 10.56 -8.81 6.25
CA ARG A 54 11.22 -8.82 4.95
C ARG A 54 12.59 -8.19 5.07
N ARG A 55 13.58 -8.79 4.41
CA ARG A 55 14.92 -8.23 4.34
C ARG A 55 14.89 -7.04 3.40
N THR A 56 15.35 -5.89 3.86
CA THR A 56 15.20 -4.62 3.16
C THR A 56 16.54 -3.91 3.07
N PRO A 57 16.98 -3.48 1.86
CA PRO A 57 18.18 -2.64 1.72
C PRO A 57 17.97 -1.31 2.42
N THR A 58 18.94 -0.91 3.23
CA THR A 58 18.94 0.40 3.90
C THR A 58 20.33 1.01 3.76
N THR A 59 20.46 2.28 4.17
CA THR A 59 21.76 2.95 4.18
C THR A 59 22.75 2.28 5.12
N GLY A 60 22.27 1.57 6.14
CA GLY A 60 23.10 0.79 7.06
C GLY A 60 23.27 -0.67 6.66
N GLY A 61 22.93 -1.04 5.42
CA GLY A 61 22.98 -2.40 4.93
C GLY A 61 21.61 -3.06 4.89
N ILE A 62 21.59 -4.37 4.70
CA ILE A 62 20.33 -5.12 4.66
C ILE A 62 19.83 -5.35 6.10
N GLN A 63 18.60 -4.94 6.37
CA GLN A 63 17.96 -5.10 7.66
C GLN A 63 16.63 -5.82 7.51
N GLU A 64 16.25 -6.57 8.53
CA GLU A 64 14.93 -7.19 8.60
C GLU A 64 13.92 -6.16 9.11
N MET A 65 12.87 -5.91 8.34
CA MET A 65 11.86 -4.91 8.65
C MET A 65 10.48 -5.53 8.59
N LEU A 66 9.55 -4.97 9.36
CA LEU A 66 8.15 -5.40 9.36
C LEU A 66 7.38 -4.66 8.27
N PHE A 67 6.72 -5.41 7.42
CA PHE A 67 5.79 -4.89 6.42
C PHE A 67 4.37 -5.30 6.77
N ILE A 68 3.40 -4.46 6.44
CA ILE A 68 2.00 -4.66 6.78
C ILE A 68 1.14 -4.61 5.52
N PRO A 69 0.08 -5.43 5.46
CA PRO A 69 -0.90 -5.34 4.38
C PRO A 69 -1.79 -4.11 4.52
N GLU A 70 -2.55 -3.82 3.47
CA GLU A 70 -3.44 -2.65 3.42
C GLU A 70 -4.42 -2.59 4.61
N GLY A 71 -4.98 -3.74 5.01
CA GLY A 71 -5.88 -3.79 6.16
C GLY A 71 -5.26 -3.31 7.45
N ASP A 72 -3.99 -3.64 7.68
CA ASP A 72 -3.26 -3.18 8.86
C ASP A 72 -2.94 -1.69 8.79
N LEU A 73 -2.72 -1.17 7.57
CA LEU A 73 -2.57 0.27 7.39
C LEU A 73 -3.82 1.01 7.86
N TYR A 74 -5.01 0.50 7.52
CA TYR A 74 -6.27 1.06 8.01
C TYR A 74 -6.34 1.04 9.54
N ARG A 75 -5.90 -0.06 10.15
CA ARG A 75 -5.92 -0.17 11.61
C ARG A 75 -5.04 0.89 12.28
N LEU A 76 -3.87 1.16 11.70
CA LEU A 76 -3.01 2.24 12.20
C LEU A 76 -3.66 3.61 12.03
N ILE A 77 -4.32 3.86 10.90
CA ILE A 77 -5.02 5.12 10.65
C ILE A 77 -6.13 5.35 11.67
N VAL A 78 -6.95 4.33 11.90
CA VAL A 78 -8.09 4.42 12.81
C VAL A 78 -7.66 4.71 14.25
N HIS A 79 -6.55 4.14 14.68
CA HIS A 79 -6.05 4.32 16.05
C HIS A 79 -5.13 5.54 16.21
N SER A 80 -4.81 6.25 15.13
CA SER A 80 -4.01 7.46 15.20
C SER A 80 -4.82 8.59 15.83
N LYS A 81 -4.15 9.34 16.73
CA LYS A 81 -4.77 10.50 17.40
C LYS A 81 -4.42 11.81 16.74
N LEU A 82 -3.65 11.80 15.65
CA LEU A 82 -3.25 13.02 14.98
C LEU A 82 -4.34 13.49 14.01
N PRO A 83 -4.59 14.83 13.95
CA PRO A 83 -5.47 15.37 12.93
C PRO A 83 -5.00 15.11 11.51
N SER A 84 -3.69 14.91 11.32
CA SER A 84 -3.10 14.63 10.02
C SER A 84 -3.37 13.20 9.51
N ALA A 85 -3.94 12.32 10.34
CA ALA A 85 -4.23 10.95 9.92
C ALA A 85 -5.17 10.91 8.72
N GLU A 86 -6.16 11.79 8.67
CA GLU A 86 -7.09 11.88 7.53
C GLU A 86 -6.36 12.31 6.25
N ARG A 87 -5.43 13.27 6.35
CA ARG A 87 -4.63 13.70 5.20
C ARG A 87 -3.69 12.59 4.73
N PHE A 88 -3.11 11.84 5.67
CA PHE A 88 -2.28 10.67 5.34
C PHE A 88 -3.09 9.61 4.59
N GLU A 89 -4.28 9.30 5.09
CA GLU A 89 -5.20 8.37 4.44
C GLU A 89 -5.49 8.82 3.02
N ARG A 90 -5.81 10.09 2.84
CA ARG A 90 -6.11 10.66 1.53
C ARG A 90 -4.93 10.53 0.58
N TRP A 91 -3.73 10.84 1.05
CA TRP A 91 -2.52 10.72 0.24
C TRP A 91 -2.31 9.27 -0.22
N VAL A 92 -2.42 8.31 0.70
CA VAL A 92 -2.20 6.89 0.38
C VAL A 92 -3.23 6.40 -0.62
N PHE A 93 -4.51 6.69 -0.39
CA PHE A 93 -5.58 6.13 -1.20
C PHE A 93 -5.85 6.89 -2.49
N ASP A 94 -5.53 8.16 -2.54
CA ASP A 94 -5.76 8.98 -3.73
C ASP A 94 -4.52 9.09 -4.63
N GLU A 95 -3.32 8.92 -4.11
CA GLU A 95 -2.08 9.07 -4.87
C GLU A 95 -1.19 7.83 -4.89
N VAL A 96 -0.85 7.27 -3.72
CA VAL A 96 0.08 6.15 -3.65
C VAL A 96 -0.52 4.89 -4.29
N LEU A 97 -1.68 4.46 -3.82
CA LEU A 97 -2.31 3.24 -4.34
C LEU A 97 -2.74 3.36 -5.80
N PRO A 98 -3.34 4.47 -6.26
CA PRO A 98 -3.61 4.61 -7.69
C PRO A 98 -2.36 4.56 -8.56
N THR A 99 -1.25 5.15 -8.12
CA THR A 99 0.02 5.09 -8.84
C THR A 99 0.51 3.65 -8.95
N ILE A 100 0.43 2.88 -7.88
CA ILE A 100 0.80 1.47 -7.86
C ILE A 100 -0.10 0.67 -8.80
N ARG A 101 -1.41 0.87 -8.71
CA ARG A 101 -2.43 0.13 -9.48
C ARG A 101 -2.42 0.45 -10.96
N LYS A 102 -1.77 1.53 -11.37
CA LYS A 102 -1.67 1.95 -12.76
C LYS A 102 -1.14 0.84 -13.68
N HIS A 103 -0.26 -0.01 -13.16
CA HIS A 103 0.37 -1.08 -13.92
C HIS A 103 -0.14 -2.47 -13.57
N GLY A 104 -1.19 -2.57 -12.74
CA GLY A 104 -1.74 -3.83 -12.29
C GLY A 104 -3.22 -3.96 -12.60
N VAL A 105 -3.73 -5.18 -12.49
CA VAL A 105 -5.16 -5.43 -12.59
C VAL A 105 -5.76 -5.30 -11.21
N TYR A 106 -6.63 -4.31 -11.03
CA TYR A 106 -7.37 -4.14 -9.81
C TYR A 106 -8.87 -4.15 -10.13
N LEU A 107 -9.58 -5.18 -9.62
CA LEU A 107 -11.01 -5.32 -9.86
C LEU A 107 -11.77 -5.23 -8.55
N THR A 108 -12.72 -4.29 -8.51
CA THR A 108 -13.70 -4.24 -7.43
C THR A 108 -14.69 -5.41 -7.62
N LYS A 109 -15.50 -5.70 -6.59
CA LYS A 109 -16.55 -6.71 -6.71
C LYS A 109 -17.51 -6.39 -7.86
N GLU A 110 -17.88 -5.12 -7.98
CA GLU A 110 -18.79 -4.65 -9.02
C GLU A 110 -18.18 -4.84 -10.41
N LYS A 111 -16.92 -4.49 -10.57
CA LYS A 111 -16.20 -4.63 -11.84
C LYS A 111 -16.02 -6.10 -12.21
N LEU A 112 -15.69 -6.94 -11.23
CA LEU A 112 -15.54 -8.37 -11.44
C LEU A 112 -16.86 -9.00 -11.93
N TRP A 113 -17.96 -8.63 -11.30
CA TRP A 113 -19.29 -9.09 -11.71
C TRP A 113 -19.62 -8.64 -13.12
N GLU A 114 -19.37 -7.37 -13.43
CA GLU A 114 -19.61 -6.81 -14.76
C GLU A 114 -18.82 -7.59 -15.84
N VAL A 115 -17.55 -7.82 -15.60
CA VAL A 115 -16.67 -8.56 -16.52
C VAL A 115 -17.14 -10.01 -16.68
N ALA A 116 -17.56 -10.65 -15.58
CA ALA A 116 -18.01 -12.03 -15.62
C ALA A 116 -19.32 -12.23 -16.36
N THR A 117 -20.18 -11.18 -16.43
CA THR A 117 -21.50 -11.27 -17.02
C THR A 117 -21.65 -10.62 -18.38
N SER A 118 -20.61 -9.89 -18.86
CA SER A 118 -20.66 -9.17 -20.13
C SER A 118 -19.39 -9.41 -20.94
N PRO A 119 -19.48 -10.08 -22.11
CA PRO A 119 -18.33 -10.21 -23.01
C PRO A 119 -17.77 -8.88 -23.47
N GLU A 120 -18.61 -7.87 -23.64
CA GLU A 120 -18.18 -6.53 -24.05
C GLU A 120 -17.36 -5.85 -22.96
N ALA A 121 -17.76 -5.99 -21.70
CA ALA A 121 -17.01 -5.46 -20.57
C ALA A 121 -15.65 -6.14 -20.43
N LEU A 122 -15.59 -7.45 -20.67
CA LEU A 122 -14.33 -8.19 -20.66
C LEU A 122 -13.40 -7.71 -21.77
N MET A 123 -13.93 -7.53 -22.99
CA MET A 123 -13.15 -7.05 -24.11
C MET A 123 -12.61 -5.64 -23.87
N LYS A 124 -13.44 -4.77 -23.29
CA LYS A 124 -13.02 -3.42 -22.95
C LYS A 124 -11.90 -3.44 -21.90
N LEU A 125 -12.02 -4.28 -20.88
CA LEU A 125 -10.99 -4.41 -19.86
C LEU A 125 -9.66 -4.88 -20.46
N CYS A 126 -9.71 -5.87 -21.35
CA CYS A 126 -8.52 -6.35 -22.04
C CYS A 126 -7.88 -5.27 -22.89
N SER A 127 -8.69 -4.49 -23.61
CA SER A 127 -8.22 -3.37 -24.44
C SER A 127 -7.54 -2.29 -23.58
N ASP A 128 -8.16 -1.96 -22.44
CA ASP A 128 -7.62 -0.96 -21.51
C ASP A 128 -6.28 -1.43 -20.91
N LEU A 129 -6.17 -2.71 -20.58
CA LEU A 129 -4.93 -3.28 -20.06
C LEU A 129 -3.81 -3.26 -21.10
N LEU A 130 -4.11 -3.58 -22.34
CA LEU A 130 -3.13 -3.51 -23.42
C LEU A 130 -2.65 -2.09 -23.66
N ALA A 131 -3.54 -1.12 -23.59
CA ALA A 131 -3.19 0.30 -23.72
C ALA A 131 -2.28 0.76 -22.56
N ALA A 132 -2.49 0.21 -21.35
CA ALA A 132 -1.72 0.59 -20.17
C ALA A 132 -0.28 0.08 -20.20
N VAL A 133 -0.02 -1.04 -20.91
CA VAL A 133 1.33 -1.64 -20.96
C VAL A 133 2.10 -1.27 -22.23
N SER A 134 1.51 -0.52 -23.13
CA SER A 134 2.17 -0.11 -24.38
C SER A 134 2.83 1.26 -24.28
#